data_218ac231a2743219e17b79f227262485
#
_entry.id   218ac231a2743219e17b79f227262485
#
_cell.length_a   1.000
_cell.length_b   1.000
_cell.length_c   1.000
_cell.angle_alpha   90.00
_cell.angle_beta   90.00
_cell.angle_gamma   90.00
#
_symmetry.space_group_name_H-M   'P 1'
#
loop_
_entity.id
_entity.type
_entity.pdbx_description
1 polymer ?
#
loop_
_entity_poly.entity_id
_entity_poly.type
_entity_poly.pdbx_seq_one_letter_code
_entity_poly.pdbx_strand_id
1 'polypeptide(L)'
;MKRKRLLPLLALLLAAAPAPAQNTVPVSLSTAGAQDVFTPIGKYFQAGDYNRLSAWFADNLELDLLGSVSTCSRNQARRIMKDFFADYTPKSFEIVHKSGKAPMRYAIGVLHAGGETFQVTLYVRTGEGKSDIQQLKIERQ
;
A
#
# COMPACT_ATOMS: atom_id res chain seq x y z
N MET A 1 18.04 -63.02 -28.15
CA MET A 1 18.04 -62.65 -27.79
C MET A 1 18.21 -61.75 -27.21
N LYS A 2 18.11 -61.50 -27.28
CA LYS A 2 18.17 -60.92 -26.84
C LYS A 2 18.10 -59.78 -26.38
N ARG A 3 17.89 -59.66 -26.54
CA ARG A 3 17.75 -58.76 -26.20
C ARG A 3 17.60 -57.88 -25.73
N LYS A 4 17.43 -57.79 -25.83
CA LYS A 4 17.17 -57.06 -25.43
C LYS A 4 17.15 -56.23 -24.82
N ARG A 5 17.12 -56.20 -24.89
CA ARG A 5 16.97 -55.47 -24.35
C ARG A 5 16.90 -54.53 -23.88
N LEU A 6 16.71 -54.22 -24.07
CA LEU A 6 16.50 -53.40 -23.65
C LEU A 6 16.30 -52.51 -23.12
N LEU A 7 16.11 -52.47 -23.26
CA LEU A 7 15.72 -51.70 -22.78
C LEU A 7 15.74 -50.80 -22.26
N PRO A 8 15.74 -50.71 -22.29
CA PRO A 8 15.57 -49.83 -21.72
C PRO A 8 15.49 -49.06 -21.34
N LEU A 9 15.28 -48.85 -21.40
CA LEU A 9 14.96 -48.00 -20.96
C LEU A 9 14.86 -47.13 -20.51
N LEU A 10 14.71 -47.06 -20.68
CA LEU A 10 14.39 -46.28 -20.30
C LEU A 10 14.32 -45.42 -19.82
N ALA A 11 14.26 -45.25 -19.87
CA ALA A 11 13.97 -44.54 -19.43
C ALA A 11 13.93 -43.79 -18.92
N LEU A 12 13.77 -43.61 -18.90
CA LEU A 12 13.48 -42.93 -18.36
C LEU A 12 13.46 -41.98 -18.00
N LEU A 13 13.34 -41.76 -18.15
CA LEU A 13 13.15 -40.99 -17.82
C LEU A 13 12.96 -40.17 -17.40
N LEU A 14 12.79 -40.10 -17.39
CA LEU A 14 12.45 -39.50 -16.99
C LEU A 14 12.44 -38.60 -16.56
N ALA A 15 12.29 -38.19 -16.47
CA ALA A 15 12.22 -37.50 -16.15
C ALA A 15 12.05 -36.63 -15.68
N ALA A 16 11.83 -36.27 -15.68
CA ALA A 16 11.56 -35.54 -15.36
C ALA A 16 11.34 -34.59 -14.82
N ALA A 17 11.16 -34.15 -14.96
CA ALA A 17 10.93 -33.32 -14.64
C ALA A 17 10.57 -32.54 -13.92
N PRO A 18 10.34 -32.16 -13.78
CA PRO A 18 9.84 -31.40 -13.23
C PRO A 18 10.06 -30.31 -12.79
N ALA A 19 10.08 -29.97 -12.90
CA ALA A 19 10.25 -29.07 -12.55
C ALA A 19 9.81 -28.14 -12.22
N PRO A 20 9.59 -27.88 -12.26
CA PRO A 20 9.16 -26.99 -12.12
C PRO A 20 9.13 -26.00 -11.50
N ALA A 21 9.16 -25.73 -11.68
CA ALA A 21 9.14 -24.91 -11.29
C ALA A 21 8.75 -24.14 -10.55
N GLN A 22 8.60 -23.88 -10.49
CA GLN A 22 8.15 -23.31 -9.89
C GLN A 22 8.41 -22.32 -9.34
N ASN A 23 8.51 -22.11 -9.33
CA ASN A 23 8.89 -21.31 -8.82
C ASN A 23 8.72 -20.00 -8.90
N THR A 24 8.80 -19.62 -9.37
CA THR A 24 8.41 -18.52 -9.75
C THR A 24 7.66 -17.63 -8.88
N VAL A 25 6.86 -18.04 -8.38
CA VAL A 25 6.02 -17.43 -7.51
C VAL A 25 6.59 -16.49 -6.53
N PRO A 26 7.64 -16.85 -5.90
CA PRO A 26 8.22 -16.08 -4.87
C PRO A 26 8.57 -14.69 -5.29
N VAL A 27 8.98 -14.58 -6.48
CA VAL A 27 9.41 -13.32 -7.00
C VAL A 27 8.33 -12.28 -6.95
N SER A 28 7.16 -12.63 -7.36
CA SER A 28 6.12 -11.65 -7.38
C SER A 28 5.71 -11.23 -6.00
N LEU A 29 5.78 -12.14 -5.07
CA LEU A 29 5.42 -11.79 -3.72
C LEU A 29 6.33 -10.77 -3.12
N SER A 30 7.61 -10.94 -3.27
CA SER A 30 8.52 -10.01 -2.67
C SER A 30 8.41 -8.64 -3.32
N THR A 31 8.19 -8.59 -4.61
CA THR A 31 8.03 -7.34 -5.29
C THR A 31 6.81 -6.59 -4.78
N ALA A 32 5.73 -7.30 -4.65
CA ALA A 32 4.50 -6.68 -4.19
C ALA A 32 4.65 -6.15 -2.78
N GLY A 33 5.24 -6.90 -1.91
CA GLY A 33 5.44 -6.47 -0.54
C GLY A 33 6.31 -5.25 -0.44
N ALA A 34 7.37 -5.20 -1.22
CA ALA A 34 8.30 -4.09 -1.17
C ALA A 34 7.68 -2.80 -1.70
N GLN A 35 6.71 -2.91 -2.58
CA GLN A 35 6.13 -1.74 -3.23
C GLN A 35 4.91 -1.18 -2.53
N ASP A 36 4.30 -1.93 -1.66
CA ASP A 36 3.00 -1.54 -1.15
C ASP A 36 3.10 -0.78 0.16
N VAL A 37 3.23 0.55 0.03
CA VAL A 37 3.26 1.42 1.19
C VAL A 37 1.85 1.83 1.61
N PHE A 38 0.86 1.63 0.74
CA PHE A 38 -0.49 2.12 1.00
C PHE A 38 -1.35 1.19 1.85
N THR A 39 -1.02 -0.10 1.91
CA THR A 39 -1.78 -1.03 2.72
C THR A 39 -1.76 -0.66 4.21
N PRO A 40 -0.59 -0.44 4.83
CA PRO A 40 -0.61 -0.04 6.24
C PRO A 40 -1.25 1.33 6.45
N ILE A 41 -1.02 2.27 5.55
CA ILE A 41 -1.63 3.59 5.65
C ILE A 41 -3.15 3.48 5.62
N GLY A 42 -3.67 2.64 4.73
CA GLY A 42 -5.11 2.42 4.64
C GLY A 42 -5.70 1.83 5.91
N LYS A 43 -4.96 0.94 6.55
CA LYS A 43 -5.42 0.35 7.82
C LYS A 43 -5.55 1.40 8.91
N TYR A 44 -4.64 2.35 8.93
CA TYR A 44 -4.69 3.42 9.93
C TYR A 44 -5.85 4.37 9.68
N PHE A 45 -6.16 4.65 8.42
CA PHE A 45 -7.35 5.42 8.09
C PHE A 45 -8.61 4.68 8.53
N GLN A 46 -8.70 3.41 8.26
CA GLN A 46 -9.86 2.62 8.61
C GLN A 46 -10.07 2.57 10.13
N ALA A 47 -8.99 2.48 10.87
CA ALA A 47 -9.04 2.41 12.32
C ALA A 47 -9.13 3.79 13.00
N GLY A 48 -8.91 4.86 12.25
CA GLY A 48 -8.82 6.18 12.85
C GLY A 48 -7.58 6.35 13.72
N ASP A 49 -6.54 5.59 13.39
CA ASP A 49 -5.32 5.58 14.19
C ASP A 49 -4.41 6.73 13.75
N TYR A 50 -4.70 7.91 14.24
CA TYR A 50 -3.95 9.10 13.84
C TYR A 50 -2.50 9.06 14.30
N ASN A 51 -2.20 8.33 15.38
CA ASN A 51 -0.83 8.23 15.87
C ASN A 51 0.05 7.45 14.89
N ARG A 52 -0.40 6.27 14.46
CA ARG A 52 0.37 5.48 13.52
C ARG A 52 0.38 6.08 12.13
N LEU A 53 -0.74 6.68 11.76
CA LEU A 53 -0.80 7.38 10.48
C LEU A 53 0.23 8.50 10.43
N SER A 54 0.36 9.26 11.52
CA SER A 54 1.28 10.39 11.56
C SER A 54 2.75 9.97 11.50
N ALA A 55 3.05 8.74 11.85
CA ALA A 55 4.40 8.23 11.71
C ALA A 55 4.85 8.19 10.25
N TRP A 56 3.89 8.16 9.33
CA TRP A 56 4.17 8.17 7.89
C TRP A 56 4.24 9.59 7.32
N PHE A 57 3.93 10.61 8.11
CA PHE A 57 3.96 11.99 7.62
C PHE A 57 5.39 12.47 7.47
N ALA A 58 5.66 13.25 6.43
CA ALA A 58 6.91 13.96 6.31
C ALA A 58 7.02 14.96 7.46
N ASP A 59 8.22 15.48 7.71
CA ASP A 59 8.41 16.47 8.76
C ASP A 59 7.56 17.72 8.52
N ASN A 60 7.40 18.06 7.24
CA ASN A 60 6.48 19.10 6.80
C ASN A 60 5.68 18.53 5.65
N LEU A 61 4.36 18.63 5.74
CA LEU A 61 3.51 18.13 4.68
C LEU A 61 2.41 19.13 4.38
N GLU A 62 1.87 19.01 3.19
CA GLU A 62 0.72 19.83 2.82
C GLU A 62 -0.53 19.07 3.17
N LEU A 63 -1.38 19.69 3.96
CA LEU A 63 -2.64 19.08 4.37
C LEU A 63 -3.78 19.92 3.83
N ASP A 64 -4.60 19.32 2.99
CA ASP A 64 -5.80 19.95 2.47
C ASP A 64 -6.98 19.20 3.06
N LEU A 65 -7.57 19.78 4.09
CA LEU A 65 -8.67 19.15 4.79
C LEU A 65 -9.95 19.92 4.52
N LEU A 66 -10.81 19.32 3.72
CA LEU A 66 -12.12 19.89 3.39
C LEU A 66 -12.00 21.33 2.84
N GLY A 67 -10.97 21.53 2.01
CA GLY A 67 -10.75 22.81 1.37
C GLY A 67 -9.85 23.77 2.15
N SER A 68 -9.46 23.39 3.35
CA SER A 68 -8.55 24.21 4.15
C SER A 68 -7.12 23.68 3.94
N VAL A 69 -6.33 24.43 3.21
CA VAL A 69 -4.97 24.03 2.84
C VAL A 69 -3.96 24.68 3.77
N SER A 70 -3.06 23.87 4.30
CA SER A 70 -1.98 24.40 5.13
C SER A 70 -0.76 23.50 5.05
N THR A 71 0.41 24.11 5.27
CA THR A 71 1.63 23.33 5.43
C THR A 71 1.83 23.16 6.94
N CYS A 72 1.92 21.93 7.37
CA CYS A 72 2.01 21.63 8.79
C CYS A 72 3.19 20.74 9.11
N SER A 73 3.63 20.84 10.37
CA SER A 73 4.56 19.85 10.91
C SER A 73 3.83 18.54 11.14
N ARG A 74 4.60 17.47 11.30
CA ARG A 74 4.05 16.16 11.61
C ARG A 74 3.13 16.22 12.84
N ASN A 75 3.56 16.90 13.88
CA ASN A 75 2.76 16.98 15.11
C ASN A 75 1.48 17.76 14.92
N GLN A 76 1.53 18.85 14.16
CA GLN A 76 0.32 19.61 13.86
C GLN A 76 -0.66 18.77 13.06
N ALA A 77 -0.15 18.09 12.04
CA ALA A 77 -0.99 17.23 11.20
C ALA A 77 -1.60 16.10 12.02
N ARG A 78 -0.84 15.55 12.96
CA ARG A 78 -1.35 14.48 13.83
C ARG A 78 -2.54 15.00 14.64
N ARG A 79 -2.42 16.18 15.20
CA ARG A 79 -3.53 16.76 15.98
C ARG A 79 -4.74 17.07 15.11
N ILE A 80 -4.50 17.57 13.90
CA ILE A 80 -5.59 17.84 12.98
C ILE A 80 -6.32 16.56 12.63
N MET A 81 -5.58 15.50 12.37
CA MET A 81 -6.20 14.20 12.04
C MET A 81 -6.92 13.60 13.25
N LYS A 82 -6.39 13.82 14.44
CA LYS A 82 -7.08 13.40 15.66
C LYS A 82 -8.46 14.02 15.74
N ASP A 83 -8.54 15.33 15.52
CA ASP A 83 -9.81 16.05 15.57
C ASP A 83 -10.73 15.61 14.44
N PHE A 84 -10.18 15.38 13.25
CA PHE A 84 -10.98 14.93 12.13
C PHE A 84 -11.62 13.58 12.43
N PHE A 85 -10.85 12.61 12.95
CA PHE A 85 -11.39 11.30 13.28
C PHE A 85 -12.35 11.33 14.47
N ALA A 86 -12.23 12.33 15.33
CA ALA A 86 -13.19 12.51 16.41
C ALA A 86 -14.52 13.02 15.86
N ASP A 87 -14.47 13.93 14.89
CA ASP A 87 -15.67 14.49 14.27
C ASP A 87 -16.31 13.49 13.30
N TYR A 88 -15.49 12.72 12.61
CA TYR A 88 -15.94 11.76 11.60
C TYR A 88 -15.31 10.42 11.92
N THR A 89 -16.02 9.60 12.69
CA THR A 89 -15.52 8.29 13.09
C THR A 89 -15.43 7.37 11.88
N PRO A 90 -14.24 6.86 11.56
CA PRO A 90 -14.07 6.01 10.38
C PRO A 90 -14.84 4.71 10.51
N LYS A 91 -15.42 4.29 9.40
CA LYS A 91 -16.14 3.04 9.32
C LYS A 91 -15.45 2.12 8.32
N SER A 92 -15.02 2.65 7.19
CA SER A 92 -14.29 1.86 6.20
C SER A 92 -13.41 2.78 5.37
N PHE A 93 -12.35 2.21 4.85
CA PHE A 93 -11.44 2.90 3.94
C PHE A 93 -10.96 1.92 2.89
N GLU A 94 -11.01 2.32 1.64
CA GLU A 94 -10.59 1.47 0.55
C GLU A 94 -9.79 2.27 -0.46
N ILE A 95 -8.62 1.75 -0.84
CA ILE A 95 -7.82 2.35 -1.91
C ILE A 95 -8.45 1.92 -3.23
N VAL A 96 -8.83 2.88 -4.05
CA VAL A 96 -9.49 2.62 -5.33
C VAL A 96 -8.59 2.88 -6.52
N HIS A 97 -7.47 3.56 -6.32
CA HIS A 97 -6.55 3.86 -7.40
C HIS A 97 -5.15 4.09 -6.85
N LYS A 98 -4.16 3.53 -7.50
CA LYS A 98 -2.75 3.77 -7.18
C LYS A 98 -2.00 4.06 -8.46
N SER A 99 -1.06 4.99 -8.41
CA SER A 99 -0.28 5.34 -9.58
C SER A 99 1.07 5.91 -9.19
N GLY A 100 1.90 6.13 -10.17
CA GLY A 100 3.22 6.68 -9.97
C GLY A 100 4.24 5.60 -9.68
N LYS A 101 5.47 6.01 -9.55
CA LYS A 101 6.56 5.13 -9.20
C LYS A 101 7.60 5.94 -8.45
N ALA A 102 8.50 5.27 -7.76
CA ALA A 102 9.52 5.97 -7.00
C ALA A 102 10.19 7.02 -7.85
N PRO A 103 10.46 8.20 -7.31
CA PRO A 103 10.34 8.50 -5.88
C PRO A 103 8.95 8.96 -5.44
N MET A 104 8.04 9.22 -6.36
CA MET A 104 6.70 9.71 -5.99
C MET A 104 5.60 8.78 -6.45
N ARG A 105 4.75 8.37 -5.50
CA ARG A 105 3.56 7.58 -5.78
C ARG A 105 2.38 8.27 -5.17
N TYR A 106 1.19 8.00 -5.72
CA TYR A 106 -0.02 8.50 -5.08
C TYR A 106 -1.10 7.44 -5.09
N ALA A 107 -2.04 7.60 -4.20
CA ALA A 107 -3.20 6.73 -4.11
C ALA A 107 -4.43 7.57 -3.85
N ILE A 108 -5.56 7.08 -4.33
CA ILE A 108 -6.86 7.66 -4.06
C ILE A 108 -7.66 6.61 -3.32
N GLY A 109 -8.25 6.99 -2.21
CA GLY A 109 -9.08 6.10 -1.42
C GLY A 109 -10.43 6.73 -1.14
N VAL A 110 -11.36 5.88 -0.74
CA VAL A 110 -12.69 6.31 -0.32
C VAL A 110 -12.83 5.99 1.16
N LEU A 111 -13.12 7.01 1.94
CA LEU A 111 -13.29 6.91 3.37
C LEU A 111 -14.75 7.15 3.71
N HIS A 112 -15.35 6.19 4.40
CA HIS A 112 -16.69 6.37 4.96
C HIS A 112 -16.51 6.65 6.45
N ALA A 113 -16.91 7.82 6.88
CA ALA A 113 -16.68 8.25 8.26
C ALA A 113 -17.76 9.24 8.67
N GLY A 114 -18.28 9.05 9.88
CA GLY A 114 -19.27 9.97 10.43
C GLY A 114 -20.53 10.10 9.59
N GLY A 115 -20.89 9.06 8.86
CA GLY A 115 -22.07 9.12 8.00
C GLY A 115 -21.85 9.81 6.67
N GLU A 116 -20.62 10.20 6.38
CA GLU A 116 -20.28 10.88 5.13
C GLU A 116 -19.25 10.09 4.36
N THR A 117 -19.09 10.45 3.09
CA THR A 117 -18.10 9.81 2.21
C THR A 117 -17.08 10.85 1.78
N PHE A 118 -15.81 10.49 1.92
CA PHE A 118 -14.71 11.38 1.57
C PHE A 118 -13.80 10.70 0.55
N GLN A 119 -13.25 11.52 -0.33
CA GLN A 119 -12.16 11.06 -1.17
C GLN A 119 -10.85 11.49 -0.53
N VAL A 120 -9.93 10.55 -0.39
CA VAL A 120 -8.63 10.81 0.24
C VAL A 120 -7.56 10.61 -0.82
N THR A 121 -6.73 11.63 -1.03
CA THR A 121 -5.61 11.54 -1.95
C THR A 121 -4.32 11.66 -1.15
N LEU A 122 -3.42 10.71 -1.39
CA LEU A 122 -2.15 10.61 -0.68
C LEU A 122 -1.01 10.66 -1.68
N TYR A 123 -0.06 11.57 -1.46
CA TYR A 123 1.19 11.57 -2.20
C TYR A 123 2.31 11.13 -1.29
N VAL A 124 2.99 10.06 -1.66
CA VAL A 124 4.03 9.45 -0.85
C VAL A 124 5.35 9.50 -1.60
N ARG A 125 6.37 10.02 -0.94
CA ARG A 125 7.71 10.04 -1.48
C ARG A 125 8.50 8.89 -0.88
N THR A 126 9.15 8.14 -1.73
CA THR A 126 10.00 7.03 -1.31
C THR A 126 11.42 7.29 -1.76
N GLY A 127 12.37 7.21 -0.85
CA GLY A 127 13.77 7.35 -1.16
C GLY A 127 14.61 6.91 0.03
N GLU A 128 15.78 6.36 -0.24
CA GLU A 128 16.72 5.95 0.80
C GLU A 128 16.09 5.01 1.82
N GLY A 129 15.25 4.10 1.33
CA GLY A 129 14.62 3.13 2.22
C GLY A 129 13.51 3.68 3.09
N LYS A 130 13.08 4.91 2.85
CA LYS A 130 12.09 5.58 3.67
C LYS A 130 10.94 6.08 2.80
N SER A 131 9.73 6.04 3.35
CA SER A 131 8.54 6.54 2.66
C SER A 131 7.80 7.51 3.57
N ASP A 132 7.49 8.70 3.05
CA ASP A 132 6.79 9.74 3.80
C ASP A 132 5.62 10.27 2.99
N ILE A 133 4.52 10.56 3.68
CA ILE A 133 3.39 11.23 3.08
C ILE A 133 3.73 12.72 2.96
N GLN A 134 3.82 13.20 1.73
CA GLN A 134 4.16 14.59 1.45
C GLN A 134 2.94 15.47 1.36
N GLN A 135 1.81 14.89 0.96
CA GLN A 135 0.57 15.63 0.82
C GLN A 135 -0.60 14.70 1.12
N LEU A 136 -1.54 15.23 1.87
CA LEU A 136 -2.77 14.52 2.21
C LEU A 136 -3.94 15.45 1.92
N LYS A 137 -4.85 14.99 1.08
CA LYS A 137 -6.04 15.77 0.74
C LYS A 137 -7.27 14.95 1.05
N ILE A 138 -8.20 15.54 1.80
CA ILE A 138 -9.47 14.91 2.14
C ILE A 138 -10.59 15.84 1.70
N GLU A 139 -11.46 15.35 0.83
CA GLU A 139 -12.57 16.15 0.32
C GLU A 139 -13.86 15.35 0.38
N ARG A 140 -14.97 16.06 0.55
CA ARG A 140 -16.27 15.40 0.53
C ARG A 140 -16.63 14.98 -0.89
N GLN A 141 -17.26 13.84 -0.97
CA GLN A 141 -17.81 13.38 -2.24
C GLN A 141 -19.28 13.72 -2.36
#